data_99bda79bc61dbad160f5d67d9263df53
#
_entry.id   99bda79bc61dbad160f5d67d9263df53
#
_cell.length_a   1.000
_cell.length_b   1.000
_cell.length_c   1.000
_cell.angle_alpha   90.00
_cell.angle_beta   90.00
_cell.angle_gamma   90.00
#
_symmetry.space_group_name_H-M   'P 1'
#
loop_
_entity.id
_entity.type
_entity.pdbx_description
1 polymer ?
#
loop_
_entity_poly.entity_id
_entity_poly.type
_entity_poly.pdbx_seq_one_letter_code
_entity_poly.pdbx_strand_id
1 'polypeptide(L)'
;MILRKSNDIYPLATKLVTKLPKIELLYIAGLYHDIGKGRGSDHSNLGKSIAGKFCTKHLFTDEDKKTVQWLVVNHLLMSVKSQKEDLSDPQVISDFAKTVKTKERLNYLYCLTVADVSATNPNLWNSWNASLLSELYTKTLEYLENKNSIILSPKENKAEALMLLETMQSKVVSKVKNTWKNFYSDYFENFNYRDLVLHAKYLSTLEDETLVEIIEKNSDSLSTVMIHTKDRANVFATIIGILDSENINFLDAKLFGMRNGYCLDFITISDQSGQMIKKNSSIANSLVTRLIEALDQETLLPKIVQRRQPRYLKHFNTDTIIEYKHDMTHRWTEMDIKTSDRPGLLASICKVFLDHGALIKKARIATYGERAEDKFCITSKENTPFLKKTELEKLINDMNVSLSKKK
;
A
#
# COMPACT_ATOMS: atom_id res chain seq x y z
N MET A 1 11.30 -8.54 24.17
CA MET A 1 11.29 -7.53 25.26
C MET A 1 10.75 -6.16 24.77
N ILE A 2 11.11 -5.69 23.58
CA ILE A 2 10.64 -4.43 22.98
C ILE A 2 9.11 -4.41 22.86
N LEU A 3 8.48 -5.44 22.29
CA LEU A 3 7.04 -5.47 22.07
C LEU A 3 6.15 -5.41 23.34
N ARG A 4 6.66 -5.74 24.51
CA ARG A 4 5.90 -5.67 25.76
C ARG A 4 5.82 -4.27 26.39
N LYS A 5 6.70 -3.35 25.99
CA LYS A 5 6.85 -2.03 26.63
C LYS A 5 6.52 -0.85 25.72
N SER A 6 6.15 -1.10 24.46
CA SER A 6 6.02 -0.05 23.44
C SER A 6 4.61 -0.05 22.82
N ASN A 7 3.59 0.06 23.67
CA ASN A 7 2.18 0.07 23.22
C ASN A 7 1.89 1.20 22.21
N ASP A 8 2.55 2.33 22.33
CA ASP A 8 2.34 3.48 21.45
C ASP A 8 2.99 3.27 20.06
N ILE A 9 4.07 2.46 20.00
CA ILE A 9 4.81 2.20 18.75
C ILE A 9 4.30 0.95 18.05
N TYR A 10 3.92 -0.10 18.83
CA TYR A 10 3.52 -1.42 18.32
C TYR A 10 2.19 -1.90 18.92
N PRO A 11 1.08 -1.14 18.80
CA PRO A 11 -0.13 -1.41 19.58
C PRO A 11 -0.69 -2.81 19.34
N LEU A 12 -0.78 -3.26 18.08
CA LEU A 12 -1.27 -4.58 17.75
C LEU A 12 -0.31 -5.68 18.22
N ALA A 13 0.99 -5.55 17.96
CA ALA A 13 1.97 -6.54 18.38
C ALA A 13 2.03 -6.68 19.91
N THR A 14 1.96 -5.57 20.63
CA THR A 14 1.91 -5.54 22.10
C THR A 14 0.69 -6.30 22.65
N LYS A 15 -0.48 -6.09 22.02
CA LYS A 15 -1.71 -6.81 22.36
C LYS A 15 -1.63 -8.30 22.02
N LEU A 16 -1.00 -8.66 20.91
CA LEU A 16 -0.91 -10.05 20.46
C LEU A 16 0.10 -10.84 21.27
N VAL A 17 1.27 -10.27 21.58
CA VAL A 17 2.34 -10.96 22.31
C VAL A 17 1.90 -11.43 23.70
N THR A 18 0.94 -10.72 24.32
CA THR A 18 0.38 -11.12 25.62
C THR A 18 -0.62 -12.27 25.53
N LYS A 19 -1.09 -12.59 24.31
CA LYS A 19 -2.06 -13.64 24.03
C LYS A 19 -1.44 -14.90 23.40
N LEU A 20 -0.13 -14.89 23.17
CA LEU A 20 0.57 -16.06 22.63
C LEU A 20 0.58 -17.17 23.70
N PRO A 21 0.20 -18.40 23.33
CA PRO A 21 0.16 -19.53 24.31
C PRO A 21 1.53 -19.82 24.90
N LYS A 22 2.59 -19.78 24.10
CA LYS A 22 3.98 -20.10 24.45
C LYS A 22 4.93 -19.07 23.85
N ILE A 23 5.18 -17.99 24.58
CA ILE A 23 6.01 -16.88 24.10
C ILE A 23 7.45 -17.31 23.79
N GLU A 24 7.93 -18.36 24.44
CA GLU A 24 9.27 -18.92 24.20
C GLU A 24 9.46 -19.38 22.75
N LEU A 25 8.40 -19.83 22.06
CA LEU A 25 8.48 -20.21 20.65
C LEU A 25 8.81 -19.00 19.77
N LEU A 26 8.27 -17.83 20.10
CA LEU A 26 8.59 -16.58 19.42
C LEU A 26 10.07 -16.19 19.62
N TYR A 27 10.59 -16.33 20.84
CA TYR A 27 11.99 -16.01 21.13
C TYR A 27 12.95 -16.96 20.41
N ILE A 28 12.63 -18.26 20.37
CA ILE A 28 13.45 -19.24 19.64
C ILE A 28 13.38 -18.96 18.13
N ALA A 29 12.21 -18.71 17.58
CA ALA A 29 12.07 -18.36 16.17
C ALA A 29 12.87 -17.09 15.85
N GLY A 30 12.80 -16.04 16.68
CA GLY A 30 13.57 -14.82 16.55
C GLY A 30 15.08 -15.01 16.66
N LEU A 31 15.55 -15.97 17.48
CA LEU A 31 16.99 -16.28 17.58
C LEU A 31 17.50 -17.03 16.32
N TYR A 32 16.67 -17.85 15.70
CA TYR A 32 17.10 -18.75 14.63
C TYR A 32 16.68 -18.30 13.23
N HIS A 33 15.85 -17.25 13.05
CA HIS A 33 15.31 -16.88 11.75
C HIS A 33 16.38 -16.59 10.69
N ASP A 34 17.47 -15.97 11.09
CA ASP A 34 18.60 -15.55 10.25
C ASP A 34 19.90 -16.35 10.47
N ILE A 35 19.88 -17.41 11.28
CA ILE A 35 21.09 -18.18 11.63
C ILE A 35 21.81 -18.80 10.43
N GLY A 36 21.09 -18.95 9.32
CA GLY A 36 21.62 -19.48 8.06
C GLY A 36 22.20 -18.44 7.12
N LYS A 37 22.09 -17.13 7.39
CA LYS A 37 22.62 -16.08 6.52
C LYS A 37 24.13 -16.21 6.30
N GLY A 38 24.58 -15.98 5.05
CA GLY A 38 25.99 -16.04 4.68
C GLY A 38 26.58 -17.45 4.53
N ARG A 39 25.80 -18.53 4.65
CA ARG A 39 26.26 -19.91 4.56
C ARG A 39 25.97 -20.62 3.23
N GLY A 40 25.81 -19.85 2.14
CA GLY A 40 25.52 -20.41 0.80
C GLY A 40 24.04 -20.57 0.55
N SER A 41 23.44 -21.58 0.16
CA SER A 41 22.07 -21.89 -0.23
C SER A 41 20.96 -21.26 0.66
N ASP A 42 19.73 -21.60 0.42
CA ASP A 42 18.53 -21.15 1.13
C ASP A 42 18.71 -21.12 2.67
N HIS A 43 19.01 -19.92 3.20
CA HIS A 43 19.27 -19.68 4.63
C HIS A 43 18.09 -20.06 5.52
N SER A 44 16.87 -19.94 5.01
CA SER A 44 15.64 -20.24 5.76
C SER A 44 15.49 -21.75 6.01
N ASN A 45 15.79 -22.58 5.03
CA ASN A 45 15.76 -24.04 5.18
C ASN A 45 16.90 -24.56 6.07
N LEU A 46 18.08 -23.93 6.00
CA LEU A 46 19.18 -24.24 6.91
C LEU A 46 18.80 -23.84 8.37
N GLY A 47 18.25 -22.65 8.56
CA GLY A 47 17.75 -22.19 9.84
C GLY A 47 16.68 -23.11 10.43
N LYS A 48 15.71 -23.57 9.62
CA LYS A 48 14.72 -24.57 10.00
C LYS A 48 15.36 -25.84 10.59
N SER A 49 16.39 -26.36 9.90
CA SER A 49 17.07 -27.59 10.35
C SER A 49 17.76 -27.38 11.69
N ILE A 50 18.48 -26.26 11.86
CA ILE A 50 19.20 -25.92 13.09
C ILE A 50 18.21 -25.71 14.26
N ALA A 51 17.16 -24.92 14.05
CA ALA A 51 16.11 -24.69 15.04
C ALA A 51 15.41 -26.00 15.46
N GLY A 52 15.15 -26.88 14.49
CA GLY A 52 14.55 -28.19 14.75
C GLY A 52 15.43 -29.09 15.63
N LYS A 53 16.75 -29.10 15.41
CA LYS A 53 17.72 -29.82 16.26
C LYS A 53 17.75 -29.26 17.68
N PHE A 54 17.72 -27.93 17.81
CA PHE A 54 17.64 -27.27 19.12
C PHE A 54 16.36 -27.68 19.88
N CYS A 55 15.19 -27.58 19.25
CA CYS A 55 13.92 -27.97 19.86
C CYS A 55 13.94 -29.43 20.31
N THR A 56 14.45 -30.35 19.49
CA THR A 56 14.56 -31.77 19.86
C THR A 56 15.50 -31.97 21.05
N LYS A 57 16.66 -31.31 21.09
CA LYS A 57 17.62 -31.39 22.19
C LYS A 57 17.04 -30.88 23.51
N HIS A 58 16.16 -29.88 23.44
CA HIS A 58 15.52 -29.26 24.61
C HIS A 58 14.12 -29.80 24.90
N LEU A 59 13.76 -30.95 24.36
CA LEU A 59 12.53 -31.70 24.67
C LEU A 59 11.24 -30.93 24.39
N PHE A 60 11.24 -30.05 23.37
CA PHE A 60 10.02 -29.44 22.89
C PHE A 60 9.11 -30.48 22.26
N THR A 61 7.79 -30.29 22.36
CA THR A 61 6.83 -31.15 21.69
C THR A 61 7.01 -31.07 20.16
N ASP A 62 6.56 -32.10 19.44
CA ASP A 62 6.63 -32.07 17.97
C ASP A 62 5.84 -30.94 17.35
N GLU A 63 4.76 -30.50 17.99
CA GLU A 63 3.94 -29.38 17.56
C GLU A 63 4.67 -28.04 17.74
N ASP A 64 5.30 -27.81 18.89
CA ASP A 64 6.12 -26.64 19.17
C ASP A 64 7.30 -26.55 18.20
N LYS A 65 8.00 -27.67 17.99
CA LYS A 65 9.08 -27.77 17.01
C LYS A 65 8.62 -27.41 15.59
N LYS A 66 7.47 -27.93 15.14
CA LYS A 66 6.89 -27.60 13.83
C LYS A 66 6.53 -26.13 13.74
N THR A 67 6.02 -25.52 14.81
CA THR A 67 5.69 -24.09 14.85
C THR A 67 6.93 -23.23 14.73
N VAL A 68 7.99 -23.50 15.51
CA VAL A 68 9.28 -22.77 15.40
C VAL A 68 9.88 -22.91 14.02
N GLN A 69 9.93 -24.13 13.49
CA GLN A 69 10.47 -24.41 12.14
C GLN A 69 9.69 -23.66 11.05
N TRP A 70 8.36 -23.61 11.16
CA TRP A 70 7.51 -22.90 10.21
C TRP A 70 7.74 -21.39 10.28
N LEU A 71 7.87 -20.82 11.48
CA LEU A 71 8.16 -19.41 11.68
C LEU A 71 9.51 -19.02 11.07
N VAL A 72 10.56 -19.83 11.31
CA VAL A 72 11.90 -19.59 10.73
C VAL A 72 11.87 -19.58 9.20
N VAL A 73 11.15 -20.51 8.58
CA VAL A 73 11.05 -20.57 7.10
C VAL A 73 10.26 -19.38 6.55
N ASN A 74 9.21 -18.97 7.23
CA ASN A 74 8.25 -18.00 6.72
C ASN A 74 8.43 -16.58 7.32
N HIS A 75 9.54 -16.28 8.00
CA HIS A 75 9.72 -15.01 8.70
C HIS A 75 9.60 -13.78 7.78
N LEU A 76 10.00 -13.88 6.51
CA LEU A 76 9.88 -12.82 5.52
C LEU A 76 8.51 -12.79 4.81
N LEU A 77 7.69 -13.84 4.97
CA LEU A 77 6.46 -14.00 4.17
C LEU A 77 5.52 -12.81 4.33
N MET A 78 5.30 -12.36 5.57
CA MET A 78 4.35 -11.30 5.87
C MET A 78 4.85 -9.93 5.40
N SER A 79 6.12 -9.61 5.60
CA SER A 79 6.72 -8.35 5.14
C SER A 79 6.73 -8.25 3.62
N VAL A 80 7.10 -9.34 2.93
CA VAL A 80 7.11 -9.37 1.45
C VAL A 80 5.71 -9.22 0.89
N LYS A 81 4.73 -9.97 1.41
CA LYS A 81 3.33 -9.90 0.96
C LYS A 81 2.74 -8.50 1.15
N SER A 82 2.87 -7.94 2.35
CA SER A 82 2.29 -6.63 2.65
C SER A 82 2.85 -5.50 1.80
N GLN A 83 4.13 -5.57 1.43
CA GLN A 83 4.80 -4.51 0.68
C GLN A 83 4.68 -4.65 -0.84
N LYS A 84 4.63 -5.89 -1.36
CA LYS A 84 4.74 -6.15 -2.80
C LYS A 84 3.41 -6.49 -3.49
N GLU A 85 2.40 -6.91 -2.73
CA GLU A 85 1.14 -7.36 -3.32
C GLU A 85 -0.01 -6.42 -2.95
N ASP A 86 -1.02 -6.39 -3.81
CA ASP A 86 -2.22 -5.60 -3.56
C ASP A 86 -3.11 -6.28 -2.52
N LEU A 87 -3.14 -5.73 -1.31
CA LEU A 87 -3.95 -6.26 -0.22
C LEU A 87 -5.46 -6.06 -0.42
N SER A 88 -5.89 -5.32 -1.43
CA SER A 88 -7.31 -5.24 -1.82
C SER A 88 -7.74 -6.42 -2.69
N ASP A 89 -6.79 -7.17 -3.27
CA ASP A 89 -7.07 -8.40 -4.01
C ASP A 89 -7.41 -9.54 -3.03
N PRO A 90 -8.65 -10.06 -3.07
CA PRO A 90 -9.07 -11.19 -2.23
C PRO A 90 -8.22 -12.45 -2.42
N GLN A 91 -7.66 -12.66 -3.63
CA GLN A 91 -6.83 -13.82 -3.91
C GLN A 91 -5.52 -13.76 -3.12
N VAL A 92 -4.92 -12.58 -2.99
CA VAL A 92 -3.71 -12.35 -2.18
C VAL A 92 -3.94 -12.74 -0.72
N ILE A 93 -5.08 -12.33 -0.15
CA ILE A 93 -5.46 -12.66 1.23
C ILE A 93 -5.74 -14.16 1.39
N SER A 94 -6.48 -14.76 0.46
CA SER A 94 -6.79 -16.19 0.45
C SER A 94 -5.52 -17.04 0.42
N ASP A 95 -4.57 -16.73 -0.46
CA ASP A 95 -3.33 -17.50 -0.62
C ASP A 95 -2.41 -17.35 0.60
N PHE A 96 -2.34 -16.15 1.17
CA PHE A 96 -1.64 -15.93 2.42
C PHE A 96 -2.28 -16.71 3.57
N ALA A 97 -3.61 -16.67 3.71
CA ALA A 97 -4.35 -17.40 4.73
C ALA A 97 -4.17 -18.93 4.61
N LYS A 98 -4.19 -19.47 3.38
CA LYS A 98 -3.89 -20.91 3.12
C LYS A 98 -2.48 -21.29 3.55
N THR A 99 -1.52 -20.40 3.47
CA THR A 99 -0.13 -20.62 3.92
C THR A 99 -0.03 -20.56 5.44
N VAL A 100 -0.66 -19.58 6.06
CA VAL A 100 -0.65 -19.38 7.53
C VAL A 100 -1.48 -20.44 8.26
N LYS A 101 -2.66 -20.77 7.76
CA LYS A 101 -3.62 -21.81 8.20
C LYS A 101 -4.35 -21.54 9.51
N THR A 102 -3.73 -20.92 10.50
CA THR A 102 -4.34 -20.75 11.84
C THR A 102 -4.10 -19.34 12.37
N LYS A 103 -5.06 -18.86 13.17
CA LYS A 103 -4.95 -17.60 13.92
C LYS A 103 -3.70 -17.57 14.81
N GLU A 104 -3.35 -18.69 15.40
CA GLU A 104 -2.19 -18.78 16.28
C GLU A 104 -0.90 -18.52 15.49
N ARG A 105 -0.70 -19.17 14.33
CA ARG A 105 0.45 -18.93 13.45
C ARG A 105 0.48 -17.49 12.92
N LEU A 106 -0.69 -16.93 12.61
CA LEU A 106 -0.80 -15.53 12.20
C LEU A 106 -0.29 -14.59 13.30
N ASN A 107 -0.69 -14.82 14.55
CA ASN A 107 -0.26 -14.02 15.70
C ASN A 107 1.25 -14.11 15.92
N TYR A 108 1.83 -15.32 15.88
CA TYR A 108 3.29 -15.50 16.00
C TYR A 108 4.03 -14.81 14.85
N LEU A 109 3.57 -15.00 13.60
CA LEU A 109 4.22 -14.44 12.42
C LEU A 109 4.18 -12.91 12.45
N TYR A 110 3.04 -12.31 12.82
CA TYR A 110 2.92 -10.86 12.96
C TYR A 110 3.92 -10.32 14.00
N CYS A 111 3.96 -10.92 15.18
CA CYS A 111 4.89 -10.51 16.24
C CYS A 111 6.36 -10.67 15.82
N LEU A 112 6.70 -11.77 15.14
CA LEU A 112 8.05 -12.01 14.62
C LEU A 112 8.44 -10.98 13.58
N THR A 113 7.56 -10.70 12.61
CA THR A 113 7.80 -9.73 11.53
C THR A 113 8.01 -8.31 12.09
N VAL A 114 7.15 -7.88 13.03
CA VAL A 114 7.30 -6.57 13.68
C VAL A 114 8.64 -6.48 14.43
N ALA A 115 9.02 -7.52 15.16
CA ALA A 115 10.27 -7.55 15.91
C ALA A 115 11.49 -7.53 14.97
N ASP A 116 11.46 -8.28 13.88
CA ASP A 116 12.54 -8.37 12.89
C ASP A 116 12.75 -7.04 12.17
N VAL A 117 11.70 -6.47 11.58
CA VAL A 117 11.76 -5.18 10.88
C VAL A 117 12.28 -4.06 11.79
N SER A 118 11.76 -4.00 13.03
CA SER A 118 12.15 -2.97 14.00
C SER A 118 13.58 -3.12 14.53
N ALA A 119 14.08 -4.34 14.60
CA ALA A 119 15.43 -4.62 15.07
C ALA A 119 16.49 -4.45 13.97
N THR A 120 16.14 -4.72 12.72
CA THR A 120 17.06 -4.64 11.59
C THR A 120 17.41 -3.19 11.25
N ASN A 121 16.42 -2.32 11.18
CA ASN A 121 16.60 -0.88 11.00
C ASN A 121 15.39 -0.12 11.57
N PRO A 122 15.60 0.70 12.63
CA PRO A 122 14.52 1.49 13.20
C PRO A 122 13.77 2.40 12.19
N ASN A 123 14.45 2.84 11.14
CA ASN A 123 13.84 3.68 10.10
C ASN A 123 12.92 2.88 9.15
N LEU A 124 13.01 1.55 9.12
CA LEU A 124 12.10 0.71 8.35
C LEU A 124 10.74 0.54 9.04
N TRP A 125 10.67 0.72 10.35
CA TRP A 125 9.41 0.74 11.07
C TRP A 125 8.82 2.15 11.04
N ASN A 126 7.93 2.38 10.13
CA ASN A 126 7.16 3.60 9.98
C ASN A 126 5.66 3.29 9.98
N SER A 127 4.83 4.32 10.05
CA SER A 127 3.37 4.16 10.07
C SER A 127 2.83 3.47 8.81
N TRP A 128 3.48 3.62 7.66
CA TRP A 128 3.10 2.92 6.43
C TRP A 128 3.29 1.41 6.54
N ASN A 129 4.49 0.95 6.92
CA ASN A 129 4.75 -0.48 7.09
C ASN A 129 3.87 -1.08 8.20
N ALA A 130 3.65 -0.33 9.28
CA ALA A 130 2.74 -0.73 10.35
C ALA A 130 1.30 -0.89 9.84
N SER A 131 0.81 0.03 9.02
CA SER A 131 -0.53 -0.03 8.41
C SER A 131 -0.68 -1.22 7.48
N LEU A 132 0.26 -1.45 6.55
CA LEU A 132 0.24 -2.58 5.62
C LEU A 132 0.23 -3.93 6.36
N LEU A 133 1.10 -4.09 7.36
CA LEU A 133 1.15 -5.31 8.16
C LEU A 133 -0.14 -5.52 8.96
N SER A 134 -0.71 -4.45 9.53
CA SER A 134 -1.97 -4.48 10.27
C SER A 134 -3.14 -4.82 9.34
N GLU A 135 -3.18 -4.26 8.15
CA GLU A 135 -4.20 -4.55 7.12
C GLU A 135 -4.14 -6.02 6.70
N LEU A 136 -2.94 -6.53 6.35
CA LEU A 136 -2.77 -7.94 5.99
C LEU A 136 -3.18 -8.87 7.13
N TYR A 137 -2.79 -8.53 8.37
CA TYR A 137 -3.19 -9.30 9.56
C TYR A 137 -4.72 -9.33 9.72
N THR A 138 -5.37 -8.16 9.69
CA THR A 138 -6.81 -8.03 9.95
C THR A 138 -7.63 -8.78 8.90
N LYS A 139 -7.34 -8.56 7.62
CA LYS A 139 -8.02 -9.26 6.51
C LYS A 139 -7.81 -10.77 6.55
N THR A 140 -6.60 -11.20 6.90
CA THR A 140 -6.30 -12.63 7.04
C THR A 140 -7.00 -13.25 8.23
N LEU A 141 -7.07 -12.53 9.36
CA LEU A 141 -7.79 -12.98 10.55
C LEU A 141 -9.28 -13.14 10.24
N GLU A 142 -9.90 -12.15 9.60
CA GLU A 142 -11.29 -12.22 9.14
C GLU A 142 -11.53 -13.44 8.24
N TYR A 143 -10.63 -13.69 7.28
CA TYR A 143 -10.71 -14.86 6.41
C TYR A 143 -10.62 -16.18 7.17
N LEU A 144 -9.72 -16.29 8.17
CA LEU A 144 -9.53 -17.51 8.97
C LEU A 144 -10.66 -17.77 9.97
N GLU A 145 -11.22 -16.72 10.56
CA GLU A 145 -12.32 -16.83 11.55
C GLU A 145 -13.65 -17.14 10.89
N ASN A 146 -13.89 -16.53 9.76
CA ASN A 146 -15.10 -16.75 8.98
C ASN A 146 -14.81 -17.76 7.88
N LYS A 147 -14.69 -19.05 8.21
CA LYS A 147 -14.46 -20.16 7.26
C LYS A 147 -15.43 -20.21 6.06
N ASN A 148 -16.48 -19.40 6.09
CA ASN A 148 -17.48 -19.16 5.05
C ASN A 148 -17.73 -17.67 4.79
N SER A 149 -16.90 -16.74 5.29
CA SER A 149 -17.06 -15.38 4.82
C SER A 149 -16.69 -15.40 3.33
N ILE A 150 -17.70 -15.51 2.58
CA ILE A 150 -17.75 -15.14 1.19
C ILE A 150 -17.02 -13.81 1.14
N ILE A 151 -15.82 -13.80 0.55
CA ILE A 151 -15.26 -12.57 0.06
C ILE A 151 -16.36 -12.04 -0.83
N LEU A 152 -17.05 -11.01 -0.35
CA LEU A 152 -18.21 -10.50 -1.05
C LEU A 152 -17.75 -10.12 -2.45
N SER A 153 -18.42 -10.65 -3.45
CA SER A 153 -18.19 -10.21 -4.81
C SER A 153 -18.45 -8.70 -4.91
N PRO A 154 -17.91 -7.98 -5.87
CA PRO A 154 -18.17 -6.55 -6.06
C PRO A 154 -19.65 -6.21 -6.06
N LYS A 155 -20.48 -7.12 -6.61
CA LYS A 155 -21.94 -6.99 -6.62
C LYS A 155 -22.55 -7.11 -5.23
N GLU A 156 -22.09 -8.05 -4.44
CA GLU A 156 -22.54 -8.26 -3.06
C GLU A 156 -22.06 -7.13 -2.14
N ASN A 157 -20.80 -6.68 -2.27
CA ASN A 157 -20.28 -5.49 -1.57
C ASN A 157 -21.14 -4.25 -1.85
N LYS A 158 -21.51 -4.03 -3.10
CA LYS A 158 -22.38 -2.92 -3.50
C LYS A 158 -23.80 -3.04 -2.90
N ALA A 159 -24.35 -4.25 -2.89
CA ALA A 159 -25.67 -4.51 -2.32
C ALA A 159 -25.71 -4.29 -0.80
N GLU A 160 -24.69 -4.81 -0.09
CA GLU A 160 -24.54 -4.65 1.35
C GLU A 160 -24.36 -3.17 1.75
N ALA A 161 -23.54 -2.43 0.98
CA ALA A 161 -23.37 -1.01 1.19
C ALA A 161 -24.68 -0.22 1.00
N LEU A 162 -25.49 -0.57 -0.01
CA LEU A 162 -26.78 0.07 -0.23
C LEU A 162 -27.77 -0.23 0.91
N MET A 163 -27.81 -1.49 1.39
CA MET A 163 -28.66 -1.88 2.50
C MET A 163 -28.28 -1.11 3.78
N LEU A 164 -26.99 -0.97 4.05
CA LEU A 164 -26.52 -0.19 5.20
C LEU A 164 -26.86 1.31 5.05
N LEU A 165 -26.73 1.89 3.86
CA LEU A 165 -27.13 3.29 3.60
C LEU A 165 -28.63 3.49 3.75
N GLU A 166 -29.47 2.54 3.36
CA GLU A 166 -30.93 2.58 3.51
C GLU A 166 -31.34 2.66 4.99
N THR A 167 -30.62 1.92 5.87
CA THR A 167 -30.87 1.95 7.31
C THR A 167 -30.40 3.25 7.98
N MET A 168 -29.34 3.89 7.45
CA MET A 168 -28.74 5.09 8.06
C MET A 168 -29.30 6.41 7.52
N GLN A 169 -29.52 6.50 6.21
CA GLN A 169 -29.88 7.76 5.51
C GLN A 169 -30.66 7.49 4.21
N SER A 170 -31.92 7.16 4.30
CA SER A 170 -32.75 6.81 3.13
C SER A 170 -32.79 7.88 2.01
N LYS A 171 -32.69 9.17 2.37
CA LYS A 171 -32.70 10.29 1.39
C LYS A 171 -31.45 10.33 0.49
N VAL A 172 -30.32 9.77 0.94
CA VAL A 172 -29.04 9.78 0.23
C VAL A 172 -28.97 8.66 -0.79
N VAL A 173 -29.68 7.58 -0.57
CA VAL A 173 -29.60 6.34 -1.37
C VAL A 173 -29.88 6.54 -2.85
N SER A 174 -30.89 7.34 -3.19
CA SER A 174 -31.25 7.59 -4.60
C SER A 174 -30.12 8.35 -5.33
N LYS A 175 -29.53 9.36 -4.69
CA LYS A 175 -28.39 10.11 -5.24
C LYS A 175 -27.17 9.22 -5.40
N VAL A 176 -26.85 8.41 -4.39
CA VAL A 176 -25.73 7.45 -4.43
C VAL A 176 -25.94 6.39 -5.52
N LYS A 177 -27.14 5.79 -5.61
CA LYS A 177 -27.47 4.83 -6.69
C LYS A 177 -27.25 5.45 -8.07
N ASN A 178 -27.59 6.72 -8.25
CA ASN A 178 -27.38 7.41 -9.52
C ASN A 178 -25.89 7.69 -9.78
N THR A 179 -25.17 8.21 -8.80
CA THR A 179 -23.70 8.44 -8.90
C THR A 179 -22.95 7.15 -9.20
N TRP A 180 -23.33 6.03 -8.55
CA TRP A 180 -22.68 4.72 -8.74
C TRP A 180 -22.90 4.10 -10.11
N LYS A 181 -23.83 4.59 -10.92
CA LYS A 181 -23.96 4.18 -12.34
C LYS A 181 -22.77 4.64 -13.19
N ASN A 182 -22.10 5.71 -12.75
CA ASN A 182 -20.95 6.26 -13.45
C ASN A 182 -19.65 5.52 -13.14
N PHE A 183 -19.59 4.67 -12.10
CA PHE A 183 -18.41 3.90 -11.77
C PHE A 183 -18.30 2.63 -12.60
N TYR A 184 -17.07 2.23 -12.90
CA TYR A 184 -16.74 0.91 -13.43
C TYR A 184 -16.65 -0.12 -12.28
N SER A 185 -16.54 -1.41 -12.63
CA SER A 185 -16.50 -2.50 -11.64
C SER A 185 -15.29 -2.43 -10.71
N ASP A 186 -14.16 -1.96 -11.23
CA ASP A 186 -12.89 -1.84 -10.50
C ASP A 186 -12.99 -1.03 -9.21
N TYR A 187 -13.82 0.02 -9.18
CA TYR A 187 -14.08 0.75 -7.94
C TYR A 187 -14.68 -0.16 -6.85
N PHE A 188 -15.68 -0.98 -7.18
CA PHE A 188 -16.33 -1.88 -6.22
C PHE A 188 -15.49 -3.10 -5.85
N GLU A 189 -14.50 -3.44 -6.66
CA GLU A 189 -13.52 -4.50 -6.41
C GLU A 189 -12.46 -4.07 -5.40
N ASN A 190 -12.13 -2.78 -5.34
CA ASN A 190 -11.05 -2.23 -4.53
C ASN A 190 -11.47 -1.80 -3.12
N PHE A 191 -12.77 -1.78 -2.80
CA PHE A 191 -13.28 -1.30 -1.52
C PHE A 191 -14.32 -2.27 -0.94
N ASN A 192 -14.28 -2.45 0.38
CA ASN A 192 -15.32 -3.19 1.08
C ASN A 192 -16.59 -2.32 1.26
N TYR A 193 -17.71 -2.94 1.62
CA TYR A 193 -19.01 -2.24 1.76
C TYR A 193 -18.98 -1.07 2.76
N ARG A 194 -18.15 -1.12 3.83
CA ARG A 194 -18.02 -0.03 4.80
C ARG A 194 -17.30 1.18 4.22
N ASP A 195 -16.24 0.93 3.43
CA ASP A 195 -15.57 2.00 2.68
C ASP A 195 -16.52 2.63 1.67
N LEU A 196 -17.29 1.81 0.93
CA LEU A 196 -18.31 2.31 -0.02
C LEU A 196 -19.36 3.20 0.65
N VAL A 197 -19.82 2.83 1.85
CA VAL A 197 -20.74 3.66 2.66
C VAL A 197 -20.09 4.97 3.08
N LEU A 198 -18.83 4.93 3.50
CA LEU A 198 -18.07 6.13 3.87
C LEU A 198 -17.92 7.07 2.68
N HIS A 199 -17.50 6.56 1.54
CA HIS A 199 -17.36 7.34 0.30
C HIS A 199 -18.71 7.91 -0.16
N ALA A 200 -19.79 7.13 -0.05
CA ALA A 200 -21.12 7.54 -0.43
C ALA A 200 -21.61 8.78 0.33
N LYS A 201 -21.23 8.96 1.60
CA LYS A 201 -21.56 10.15 2.38
C LYS A 201 -21.00 11.43 1.74
N TYR A 202 -19.75 11.38 1.29
CA TYR A 202 -19.11 12.53 0.62
C TYR A 202 -19.66 12.70 -0.80
N LEU A 203 -19.82 11.60 -1.55
CA LEU A 203 -20.37 11.63 -2.91
C LEU A 203 -21.81 12.12 -2.96
N SER A 204 -22.56 12.01 -1.86
CA SER A 204 -23.93 12.50 -1.78
C SER A 204 -24.04 14.01 -1.69
N THR A 205 -22.98 14.69 -1.27
CA THR A 205 -22.92 16.16 -1.20
C THR A 205 -22.38 16.79 -2.49
N LEU A 206 -21.92 15.95 -3.46
CA LEU A 206 -21.36 16.44 -4.71
C LEU A 206 -22.39 17.24 -5.52
N GLU A 207 -21.99 18.43 -5.89
CA GLU A 207 -22.43 19.19 -7.06
C GLU A 207 -21.30 19.07 -8.11
N ASP A 208 -21.40 19.70 -9.28
CA ASP A 208 -20.39 19.54 -10.37
C ASP A 208 -19.03 20.25 -10.06
N GLU A 209 -18.62 20.24 -8.80
CA GLU A 209 -17.40 20.90 -8.28
C GLU A 209 -16.31 19.87 -7.93
N THR A 210 -15.06 20.35 -7.88
CA THR A 210 -13.96 19.58 -7.34
C THR A 210 -14.14 19.37 -5.83
N LEU A 211 -14.13 18.12 -5.39
CA LEU A 211 -14.15 17.75 -3.97
C LEU A 211 -12.80 17.20 -3.56
N VAL A 212 -12.25 17.71 -2.47
CA VAL A 212 -11.06 17.19 -1.82
C VAL A 212 -11.35 17.00 -0.33
N GLU A 213 -11.30 15.74 0.14
CA GLU A 213 -11.58 15.40 1.53
C GLU A 213 -10.48 14.55 2.13
N ILE A 214 -10.09 14.85 3.36
CA ILE A 214 -9.19 14.00 4.13
C ILE A 214 -10.02 13.02 4.96
N ILE A 215 -9.82 11.75 4.72
CA ILE A 215 -10.48 10.65 5.40
C ILE A 215 -9.52 10.06 6.42
N GLU A 216 -9.95 10.05 7.68
CA GLU A 216 -9.28 9.35 8.77
C GLU A 216 -9.99 8.01 8.99
N LYS A 217 -9.25 6.91 8.89
CA LYS A 217 -9.73 5.60 9.30
C LYS A 217 -9.29 5.34 10.74
N ASN A 218 -10.20 5.00 11.61
CA ASN A 218 -9.95 4.78 13.05
C ASN A 218 -8.89 3.69 13.36
N SER A 219 -8.56 2.86 12.39
CA SER A 219 -7.57 1.79 12.50
C SER A 219 -6.20 2.17 11.93
N ASP A 220 -6.11 3.26 11.17
CA ASP A 220 -4.95 3.57 10.35
C ASP A 220 -4.15 4.73 10.97
N SER A 221 -2.84 4.59 10.97
CA SER A 221 -1.91 5.66 11.35
C SER A 221 -1.64 6.64 10.19
N LEU A 222 -2.49 6.62 9.16
CA LEU A 222 -2.32 7.34 7.91
C LEU A 222 -3.59 8.05 7.49
N SER A 223 -3.44 9.05 6.63
CA SER A 223 -4.57 9.80 6.08
C SER A 223 -4.77 9.43 4.62
N THR A 224 -6.02 9.35 4.19
CA THR A 224 -6.38 9.20 2.78
C THR A 224 -7.03 10.48 2.29
N VAL A 225 -6.50 11.07 1.22
CA VAL A 225 -7.15 12.17 0.51
C VAL A 225 -8.04 11.58 -0.56
N MET A 226 -9.33 11.82 -0.48
CA MET A 226 -10.30 11.50 -1.52
C MET A 226 -10.49 12.72 -2.40
N ILE A 227 -10.34 12.56 -3.70
CA ILE A 227 -10.40 13.63 -4.70
C ILE A 227 -11.40 13.24 -5.77
N HIS A 228 -12.43 14.06 -5.97
CA HIS A 228 -13.32 13.98 -7.12
C HIS A 228 -13.14 15.23 -7.97
N THR A 229 -12.79 15.08 -9.23
CA THR A 229 -12.57 16.19 -10.16
C THR A 229 -12.78 15.75 -11.61
N LYS A 230 -12.79 16.69 -12.57
CA LYS A 230 -12.79 16.36 -14.01
C LYS A 230 -11.57 15.54 -14.37
N ASP A 231 -11.79 14.41 -15.06
CA ASP A 231 -10.71 13.50 -15.46
C ASP A 231 -9.86 14.13 -16.58
N ARG A 232 -8.57 14.27 -16.33
CA ARG A 232 -7.58 14.83 -17.24
C ARG A 232 -6.26 14.10 -17.05
N ALA A 233 -5.48 14.01 -18.12
CA ALA A 233 -4.22 13.27 -18.12
C ALA A 233 -3.18 13.77 -17.06
N ASN A 234 -3.28 15.03 -16.65
CA ASN A 234 -2.34 15.65 -15.71
C ASN A 234 -2.83 15.68 -14.25
N VAL A 235 -4.03 15.19 -13.91
CA VAL A 235 -4.58 15.25 -12.55
C VAL A 235 -3.62 14.63 -11.54
N PHE A 236 -3.18 13.41 -11.76
CA PHE A 236 -2.27 12.73 -10.84
C PHE A 236 -0.92 13.46 -10.70
N ALA A 237 -0.34 13.91 -11.82
CA ALA A 237 0.91 14.67 -11.79
C ALA A 237 0.78 16.00 -11.03
N THR A 238 -0.38 16.65 -11.14
CA THR A 238 -0.70 17.87 -10.38
C THR A 238 -0.77 17.58 -8.87
N ILE A 239 -1.47 16.53 -8.48
CA ILE A 239 -1.56 16.09 -7.08
C ILE A 239 -0.16 15.84 -6.51
N ILE A 240 0.66 15.03 -7.20
CA ILE A 240 2.02 14.71 -6.77
C ILE A 240 2.88 15.98 -6.61
N GLY A 241 2.80 16.89 -7.56
CA GLY A 241 3.54 18.16 -7.49
C GLY A 241 3.17 19.01 -6.28
N ILE A 242 1.90 19.02 -5.89
CA ILE A 242 1.44 19.73 -4.69
C ILE A 242 1.92 19.02 -3.42
N LEU A 243 1.76 17.70 -3.32
CA LEU A 243 2.25 16.94 -2.17
C LEU A 243 3.75 17.16 -1.96
N ASP A 244 4.54 17.12 -3.03
CA ASP A 244 5.98 17.37 -2.97
C ASP A 244 6.29 18.82 -2.52
N SER A 245 5.54 19.82 -3.00
CA SER A 245 5.71 21.22 -2.61
C SER A 245 5.37 21.48 -1.13
N GLU A 246 4.41 20.74 -0.57
CA GLU A 246 3.97 20.82 0.83
C GLU A 246 4.81 19.95 1.77
N ASN A 247 5.79 19.22 1.28
CA ASN A 247 6.55 18.22 2.04
C ASN A 247 5.69 17.09 2.64
N ILE A 248 4.71 16.65 1.90
CA ILE A 248 3.83 15.55 2.28
C ILE A 248 4.30 14.30 1.58
N ASN A 249 4.46 13.22 2.32
CA ASN A 249 4.85 11.94 1.75
C ASN A 249 3.64 11.30 1.05
N PHE A 250 3.84 10.94 -0.20
CA PHE A 250 2.95 10.07 -0.95
C PHE A 250 3.30 8.61 -0.70
N LEU A 251 2.32 7.74 -0.51
CA LEU A 251 2.52 6.34 -0.15
C LEU A 251 1.82 5.38 -1.12
N ASP A 252 0.55 5.62 -1.42
CA ASP A 252 -0.27 4.76 -2.27
C ASP A 252 -1.35 5.58 -2.98
N ALA A 253 -1.75 5.16 -4.17
CA ALA A 253 -2.89 5.73 -4.88
C ALA A 253 -3.74 4.65 -5.55
N LYS A 254 -5.06 4.89 -5.52
CA LYS A 254 -6.05 4.17 -6.30
C LYS A 254 -6.84 5.19 -7.11
N LEU A 255 -6.82 5.07 -8.43
CA LEU A 255 -7.32 6.07 -9.36
C LEU A 255 -8.46 5.47 -10.20
N PHE A 256 -9.64 6.07 -10.13
CA PHE A 256 -10.84 5.55 -10.79
C PHE A 256 -11.44 6.61 -11.72
N GLY A 257 -11.28 6.40 -13.01
CA GLY A 257 -12.05 7.18 -14.01
C GLY A 257 -13.54 6.81 -13.95
N MET A 258 -14.40 7.78 -14.20
CA MET A 258 -15.86 7.62 -14.23
C MET A 258 -16.41 7.83 -15.64
N ARG A 259 -17.59 7.26 -15.91
CA ARG A 259 -18.26 7.34 -17.25
C ARG A 259 -18.71 8.75 -17.65
N ASN A 260 -18.86 9.63 -16.67
CA ASN A 260 -19.30 11.02 -16.87
C ASN A 260 -18.14 12.01 -17.08
N GLY A 261 -16.91 11.53 -17.29
CA GLY A 261 -15.74 12.38 -17.52
C GLY A 261 -15.13 12.96 -16.25
N TYR A 262 -15.48 12.44 -15.08
CA TYR A 262 -14.82 12.72 -13.80
C TYR A 262 -13.92 11.56 -13.38
N CYS A 263 -13.08 11.78 -12.39
CA CYS A 263 -12.35 10.74 -11.67
C CYS A 263 -12.63 10.81 -10.17
N LEU A 264 -12.44 9.69 -9.48
CA LEU A 264 -12.44 9.60 -8.03
C LEU A 264 -11.16 8.90 -7.60
N ASP A 265 -10.27 9.66 -6.96
CA ASP A 265 -8.94 9.23 -6.60
C ASP A 265 -8.79 9.16 -5.08
N PHE A 266 -8.08 8.15 -4.61
CA PHE A 266 -7.75 7.94 -3.20
C PHE A 266 -6.24 7.92 -3.04
N ILE A 267 -5.70 8.91 -2.34
CA ILE A 267 -4.27 9.09 -2.15
C ILE A 267 -3.94 8.91 -0.67
N THR A 268 -3.12 7.91 -0.36
CA THR A 268 -2.63 7.69 1.01
C THR A 268 -1.38 8.53 1.25
N ILE A 269 -1.41 9.31 2.30
CA ILE A 269 -0.38 10.28 2.64
C ILE A 269 0.05 10.21 4.11
N SER A 270 1.24 10.72 4.40
CA SER A 270 1.71 11.03 5.76
C SER A 270 2.46 12.36 5.78
N ASP A 271 2.70 12.89 6.96
CA ASP A 271 3.65 13.99 7.13
C ASP A 271 5.10 13.52 6.92
N GLN A 272 6.07 14.43 7.01
CA GLN A 272 7.50 14.11 6.87
C GLN A 272 8.03 13.12 7.90
N SER A 273 7.42 13.05 9.07
CA SER A 273 7.79 12.11 10.13
C SER A 273 7.10 10.74 9.97
N GLY A 274 6.31 10.57 8.92
CA GLY A 274 5.55 9.35 8.66
C GLY A 274 4.27 9.25 9.50
N GLN A 275 3.80 10.35 10.11
CA GLN A 275 2.61 10.37 10.95
C GLN A 275 1.37 10.80 10.16
N MET A 276 0.20 10.47 10.71
CA MET A 276 -1.09 10.84 10.15
C MET A 276 -1.27 12.37 10.15
N ILE A 277 -1.73 12.91 9.03
CA ILE A 277 -2.18 14.30 8.91
C ILE A 277 -3.63 14.38 9.39
N LYS A 278 -3.85 14.93 10.56
CA LYS A 278 -5.20 15.03 11.15
C LYS A 278 -6.11 15.94 10.32
N LYS A 279 -7.33 15.47 10.08
CA LYS A 279 -8.40 16.28 9.48
C LYS A 279 -8.55 17.59 10.26
N ASN A 280 -8.77 18.70 9.57
CA ASN A 280 -8.87 20.05 10.15
C ASN A 280 -7.57 20.60 10.77
N SER A 281 -6.42 19.93 10.64
CA SER A 281 -5.13 20.55 10.97
C SER A 281 -4.79 21.66 9.95
N SER A 282 -3.88 22.57 10.32
CA SER A 282 -3.41 23.61 9.39
C SER A 282 -2.82 23.04 8.11
N ILE A 283 -2.06 21.94 8.23
CA ILE A 283 -1.48 21.21 7.09
C ILE A 283 -2.59 20.65 6.19
N ALA A 284 -3.60 20.01 6.80
CA ALA A 284 -4.74 19.44 6.07
C ALA A 284 -5.52 20.53 5.31
N ASN A 285 -5.82 21.64 5.98
CA ASN A 285 -6.57 22.74 5.37
C ASN A 285 -5.79 23.41 4.23
N SER A 286 -4.48 23.64 4.41
CA SER A 286 -3.60 24.17 3.35
C SER A 286 -3.57 23.24 2.15
N LEU A 287 -3.39 21.93 2.38
CA LEU A 287 -3.36 20.92 1.32
C LEU A 287 -4.66 20.89 0.51
N VAL A 288 -5.80 20.83 1.21
CA VAL A 288 -7.13 20.78 0.57
C VAL A 288 -7.35 22.03 -0.30
N THR A 289 -7.09 23.22 0.23
CA THR A 289 -7.25 24.48 -0.52
C THR A 289 -6.40 24.49 -1.78
N ARG A 290 -5.11 24.14 -1.67
CA ARG A 290 -4.19 24.14 -2.81
C ARG A 290 -4.53 23.09 -3.86
N LEU A 291 -5.01 21.91 -3.44
CA LEU A 291 -5.47 20.88 -4.37
C LEU A 291 -6.69 21.36 -5.14
N ILE A 292 -7.69 21.94 -4.48
CA ILE A 292 -8.89 22.48 -5.14
C ILE A 292 -8.50 23.56 -6.14
N GLU A 293 -7.72 24.58 -5.72
CA GLU A 293 -7.29 25.66 -6.59
C GLU A 293 -6.57 25.16 -7.85
N ALA A 294 -5.66 24.20 -7.70
CA ALA A 294 -4.88 23.69 -8.83
C ALA A 294 -5.69 22.76 -9.74
N LEU A 295 -6.63 22.01 -9.19
CA LEU A 295 -7.48 21.12 -9.97
C LEU A 295 -8.60 21.86 -10.72
N ASP A 296 -9.08 22.97 -10.18
CA ASP A 296 -10.10 23.80 -10.84
C ASP A 296 -9.53 24.69 -11.95
N GLN A 297 -8.30 25.19 -11.77
CA GLN A 297 -7.73 26.19 -12.70
C GLN A 297 -7.27 25.62 -14.04
N GLU A 298 -7.43 24.35 -14.36
CA GLU A 298 -6.98 23.68 -15.60
C GLU A 298 -5.50 23.95 -15.98
N THR A 299 -4.75 24.58 -15.09
CA THR A 299 -3.46 25.16 -15.35
C THR A 299 -2.31 24.20 -15.04
N LEU A 300 -1.35 24.22 -15.94
CA LEU A 300 0.08 23.87 -15.86
C LEU A 300 0.48 22.89 -14.74
N LEU A 301 1.13 21.81 -15.18
CA LEU A 301 1.88 20.92 -14.29
C LEU A 301 2.67 21.76 -13.27
N PRO A 302 2.54 21.49 -11.98
CA PRO A 302 3.36 22.15 -10.96
C PRO A 302 4.82 21.98 -11.34
N LYS A 303 5.61 23.03 -11.17
CA LYS A 303 7.07 22.95 -11.42
C LYS A 303 7.64 21.85 -10.51
N ILE A 304 8.38 20.92 -11.09
CA ILE A 304 9.10 19.90 -10.31
C ILE A 304 9.97 20.64 -9.30
N VAL A 305 9.72 20.39 -8.03
CA VAL A 305 10.43 21.05 -6.93
C VAL A 305 11.88 20.55 -6.92
N GLN A 306 12.82 21.41 -7.26
CA GLN A 306 14.24 21.10 -7.18
C GLN A 306 14.75 21.43 -5.78
N ARG A 307 14.76 20.43 -4.88
CA ARG A 307 15.41 20.54 -3.57
C ARG A 307 16.83 20.04 -3.64
N ARG A 308 17.72 20.68 -2.87
CA ARG A 308 19.09 20.17 -2.72
C ARG A 308 19.05 18.81 -2.03
N GLN A 309 19.62 17.80 -2.68
CA GLN A 309 19.80 16.50 -2.04
C GLN A 309 20.67 16.66 -0.77
N PRO A 310 20.30 15.98 0.33
CA PRO A 310 21.17 15.85 1.48
C PRO A 310 22.55 15.30 1.06
N ARG A 311 23.63 15.82 1.65
CA ARG A 311 25.00 15.49 1.22
C ARG A 311 25.31 13.99 1.31
N TYR A 312 24.70 13.26 2.24
CA TYR A 312 24.90 11.82 2.41
C TYR A 312 24.32 10.98 1.26
N LEU A 313 23.25 11.45 0.60
CA LEU A 313 22.64 10.76 -0.56
C LEU A 313 23.52 10.84 -1.84
N LYS A 314 24.54 11.68 -1.87
CA LYS A 314 25.40 11.85 -3.06
C LYS A 314 26.37 10.68 -3.31
N HIS A 315 26.60 9.84 -2.33
CA HIS A 315 27.59 8.77 -2.39
C HIS A 315 27.03 7.40 -2.76
N PHE A 316 25.71 7.25 -2.80
CA PHE A 316 25.06 5.99 -3.12
C PHE A 316 24.43 6.08 -4.53
N ASN A 317 24.97 5.31 -5.44
CA ASN A 317 24.42 5.12 -6.78
C ASN A 317 23.74 3.74 -6.80
N THR A 318 22.44 3.72 -6.79
CA THR A 318 21.70 2.51 -7.18
C THR A 318 21.39 2.62 -8.65
N ASP A 319 21.81 1.63 -9.45
CA ASP A 319 21.42 1.55 -10.84
C ASP A 319 19.88 1.50 -10.93
N THR A 320 19.33 2.25 -11.88
CA THR A 320 17.89 2.20 -12.13
C THR A 320 17.55 0.87 -12.80
N ILE A 321 16.65 0.12 -12.19
CA ILE A 321 16.12 -1.15 -12.70
C ILE A 321 14.64 -0.95 -12.93
N ILE A 322 14.17 -1.23 -14.14
CA ILE A 322 12.75 -1.18 -14.52
C ILE A 322 12.34 -2.56 -15.01
N GLU A 323 11.44 -3.18 -14.28
CA GLU A 323 10.83 -4.47 -14.61
C GLU A 323 9.36 -4.24 -14.94
N TYR A 324 8.78 -5.04 -15.82
CA TYR A 324 7.36 -4.96 -16.13
C TYR A 324 6.74 -6.32 -16.40
N LYS A 325 5.43 -6.41 -16.18
CA LYS A 325 4.60 -7.55 -16.59
C LYS A 325 3.23 -7.06 -17.03
N HIS A 326 2.58 -7.81 -17.93
CA HIS A 326 1.21 -7.53 -18.32
C HIS A 326 0.23 -8.36 -17.48
N ASP A 327 -0.69 -7.67 -16.82
CA ASP A 327 -1.81 -8.31 -16.16
C ASP A 327 -3.04 -8.23 -17.08
N MET A 328 -3.35 -9.36 -17.70
CA MET A 328 -4.48 -9.45 -18.64
C MET A 328 -5.83 -9.53 -17.94
N THR A 329 -5.85 -9.91 -16.66
CA THR A 329 -7.08 -9.96 -15.85
C THR A 329 -7.56 -8.56 -15.54
N HIS A 330 -6.67 -7.70 -15.05
CA HIS A 330 -6.97 -6.30 -14.74
C HIS A 330 -6.78 -5.36 -15.95
N ARG A 331 -6.23 -5.87 -17.06
CA ARG A 331 -5.99 -5.12 -18.30
C ARG A 331 -5.05 -3.93 -18.15
N TRP A 332 -3.96 -4.10 -17.41
CA TRP A 332 -2.90 -3.09 -17.26
C TRP A 332 -1.50 -3.68 -17.43
N THR A 333 -0.50 -2.81 -17.52
CA THR A 333 0.91 -3.16 -17.40
C THR A 333 1.37 -2.75 -16.02
N GLU A 334 1.86 -3.71 -15.23
CA GLU A 334 2.56 -3.42 -13.97
C GLU A 334 4.01 -3.06 -14.30
N MET A 335 4.50 -2.01 -13.68
CA MET A 335 5.87 -1.53 -13.83
C MET A 335 6.49 -1.34 -12.45
N ASP A 336 7.57 -2.07 -12.16
CA ASP A 336 8.34 -1.96 -10.93
C ASP A 336 9.61 -1.14 -11.25
N ILE A 337 9.77 0.01 -10.59
CA ILE A 337 10.88 0.94 -10.78
C ILE A 337 11.71 0.96 -9.50
N LYS A 338 12.97 0.51 -9.57
CA LYS A 338 13.93 0.54 -8.48
C LYS A 338 15.02 1.54 -8.84
N THR A 339 15.20 2.57 -8.02
CA THR A 339 16.18 3.64 -8.29
C THR A 339 16.62 4.32 -6.99
N SER A 340 17.58 5.24 -7.06
CA SER A 340 17.95 6.06 -5.90
C SER A 340 16.85 7.06 -5.58
N ASP A 341 16.46 7.15 -4.30
CA ASP A 341 15.49 8.14 -3.85
C ASP A 341 16.04 9.55 -3.95
N ARG A 342 15.21 10.49 -4.39
CA ARG A 342 15.57 11.91 -4.53
C ARG A 342 14.34 12.80 -4.58
N PRO A 343 14.45 14.06 -4.15
CA PRO A 343 13.37 15.04 -4.33
C PRO A 343 12.94 15.16 -5.80
N GLY A 344 11.63 15.16 -6.05
CA GLY A 344 11.05 15.24 -7.39
C GLY A 344 11.16 13.95 -8.22
N LEU A 345 11.56 12.82 -7.63
CA LEU A 345 11.62 11.52 -8.30
C LEU A 345 10.26 11.14 -8.88
N LEU A 346 9.23 11.14 -8.05
CA LEU A 346 7.89 10.75 -8.44
C LEU A 346 7.30 11.69 -9.50
N ALA A 347 7.52 12.99 -9.35
CA ALA A 347 7.11 13.98 -10.37
C ALA A 347 7.80 13.74 -11.72
N SER A 348 9.08 13.32 -11.72
CA SER A 348 9.81 12.95 -12.92
C SER A 348 9.25 11.70 -13.59
N ILE A 349 8.89 10.69 -12.80
CA ILE A 349 8.24 9.46 -13.28
C ILE A 349 6.87 9.77 -13.89
N CYS A 350 6.04 10.53 -13.17
CA CYS A 350 4.71 10.94 -13.66
C CYS A 350 4.78 11.74 -14.95
N LYS A 351 5.80 12.60 -15.10
CA LYS A 351 6.01 13.34 -16.34
C LYS A 351 6.28 12.40 -17.52
N VAL A 352 7.13 11.41 -17.36
CA VAL A 352 7.40 10.43 -18.45
C VAL A 352 6.14 9.67 -18.80
N PHE A 353 5.36 9.21 -17.83
CA PHE A 353 4.09 8.56 -18.10
C PHE A 353 3.14 9.48 -18.89
N LEU A 354 3.03 10.74 -18.50
CA LEU A 354 2.20 11.72 -19.19
C LEU A 354 2.66 11.94 -20.64
N ASP A 355 3.97 12.11 -20.86
CA ASP A 355 4.57 12.35 -22.19
C ASP A 355 4.32 11.16 -23.15
N HIS A 356 4.19 9.93 -22.60
CA HIS A 356 3.84 8.72 -23.35
C HIS A 356 2.35 8.40 -23.38
N GLY A 357 1.51 9.25 -22.80
CA GLY A 357 0.06 9.03 -22.76
C GLY A 357 -0.34 7.81 -21.91
N ALA A 358 0.49 7.43 -20.93
CA ALA A 358 0.20 6.40 -19.99
C ALA A 358 -0.75 6.93 -18.90
N LEU A 359 -1.83 6.22 -18.65
CA LEU A 359 -2.76 6.49 -17.57
C LEU A 359 -2.41 5.60 -16.37
N ILE A 360 -2.16 6.22 -15.23
CA ILE A 360 -1.87 5.52 -13.99
C ILE A 360 -3.21 5.09 -13.36
N LYS A 361 -3.32 3.81 -12.99
CA LYS A 361 -4.48 3.22 -12.31
C LYS A 361 -4.23 2.98 -10.84
N LYS A 362 -3.02 2.57 -10.51
CA LYS A 362 -2.54 2.38 -9.14
C LYS A 362 -1.08 2.81 -9.05
N ALA A 363 -0.69 3.35 -7.92
CA ALA A 363 0.70 3.64 -7.63
C ALA A 363 0.99 3.30 -6.16
N ARG A 364 2.08 2.61 -5.91
CA ARG A 364 2.58 2.33 -4.56
C ARG A 364 4.05 2.70 -4.50
N ILE A 365 4.39 3.50 -3.53
CA ILE A 365 5.72 4.04 -3.34
C ILE A 365 6.32 3.48 -2.05
N ALA A 366 7.51 2.94 -2.15
CA ALA A 366 8.23 2.41 -1.00
C ALA A 366 9.69 2.88 -1.01
N THR A 367 10.08 3.58 0.04
CA THR A 367 11.47 4.05 0.21
C THR A 367 12.18 3.23 1.29
N TYR A 368 13.30 2.61 0.93
CA TYR A 368 14.16 1.83 1.81
C TYR A 368 15.51 2.52 1.95
N GLY A 369 15.63 3.39 2.95
CA GLY A 369 16.83 4.23 3.13
C GLY A 369 17.01 5.17 1.94
N GLU A 370 17.94 4.86 1.05
CA GLU A 370 18.29 5.68 -0.12
C GLU A 370 17.74 5.12 -1.44
N ARG A 371 16.97 4.04 -1.38
CA ARG A 371 16.42 3.35 -2.54
C ARG A 371 14.91 3.48 -2.56
N ALA A 372 14.38 3.98 -3.67
CA ALA A 372 12.96 3.92 -4.00
C ALA A 372 12.65 2.62 -4.75
N GLU A 373 11.59 1.94 -4.36
CA GLU A 373 11.00 0.78 -5.04
C GLU A 373 9.53 1.08 -5.31
N ASP A 374 9.26 1.66 -6.47
CA ASP A 374 7.94 2.18 -6.82
C ASP A 374 7.24 1.24 -7.79
N LYS A 375 5.98 0.93 -7.51
CA LYS A 375 5.15 0.08 -8.37
C LYS A 375 4.01 0.88 -8.97
N PHE A 376 3.84 0.79 -10.28
CA PHE A 376 2.78 1.44 -11.02
C PHE A 376 1.98 0.42 -11.83
N CYS A 377 0.67 0.55 -11.84
CA CYS A 377 -0.21 -0.12 -12.79
C CYS A 377 -0.67 0.92 -13.79
N ILE A 378 -0.27 0.76 -15.04
CA ILE A 378 -0.52 1.72 -16.12
C ILE A 378 -1.28 1.12 -17.29
N THR A 379 -2.06 1.97 -17.97
CA THR A 379 -2.73 1.63 -19.23
C THR A 379 -2.41 2.65 -20.31
N SER A 380 -2.65 2.30 -21.55
CA SER A 380 -2.72 3.26 -22.65
C SER A 380 -3.94 4.18 -22.51
N LYS A 381 -4.06 5.19 -23.37
CA LYS A 381 -5.24 6.07 -23.45
C LYS A 381 -6.53 5.30 -23.74
N GLU A 382 -6.45 4.14 -24.37
CA GLU A 382 -7.56 3.25 -24.70
C GLU A 382 -7.93 2.30 -23.53
N ASN A 383 -7.36 2.52 -22.33
CA ASN A 383 -7.52 1.66 -21.16
C ASN A 383 -7.13 0.19 -21.41
N THR A 384 -6.05 -0.03 -22.16
CA THR A 384 -5.47 -1.34 -22.44
C THR A 384 -4.01 -1.40 -21.98
N PRO A 385 -3.46 -2.61 -21.70
CA PRO A 385 -2.03 -2.74 -21.40
C PRO A 385 -1.17 -2.22 -22.55
N PHE A 386 0.06 -1.80 -22.26
CA PHE A 386 1.06 -1.43 -23.25
C PHE A 386 1.61 -2.70 -23.95
N LEU A 387 0.85 -3.27 -24.88
CA LEU A 387 1.21 -4.52 -25.56
C LEU A 387 2.19 -4.31 -26.72
N LYS A 388 2.22 -3.11 -27.31
CA LYS A 388 3.17 -2.81 -28.38
C LYS A 388 4.57 -2.62 -27.82
N LYS A 389 5.44 -3.58 -28.11
CA LYS A 389 6.81 -3.63 -27.61
C LYS A 389 7.58 -2.35 -27.86
N THR A 390 7.45 -1.77 -29.05
CA THR A 390 8.15 -0.51 -29.43
C THR A 390 7.73 0.70 -28.61
N GLU A 391 6.43 0.82 -28.25
CA GLU A 391 5.94 1.91 -27.42
C GLU A 391 6.44 1.76 -25.97
N LEU A 392 6.41 0.53 -25.45
CA LEU A 392 6.86 0.22 -24.09
C LEU A 392 8.40 0.38 -23.96
N GLU A 393 9.18 -0.09 -24.95
CA GLU A 393 10.63 0.11 -24.96
C GLU A 393 11.01 1.58 -24.99
N LYS A 394 10.29 2.40 -25.77
CA LYS A 394 10.49 3.84 -25.79
C LYS A 394 10.19 4.49 -24.44
N LEU A 395 9.06 4.12 -23.81
CA LEU A 395 8.70 4.59 -22.46
C LEU A 395 9.80 4.23 -21.45
N ILE A 396 10.25 2.98 -21.43
CA ILE A 396 11.30 2.50 -20.51
C ILE A 396 12.61 3.25 -20.76
N ASN A 397 12.98 3.49 -22.02
CA ASN A 397 14.20 4.20 -22.36
C ASN A 397 14.17 5.66 -21.89
N ASP A 398 13.07 6.37 -22.16
CA ASP A 398 12.89 7.75 -21.71
C ASP A 398 12.81 7.84 -20.17
N MET A 399 12.24 6.83 -19.50
CA MET A 399 12.26 6.69 -18.06
C MET A 399 13.70 6.55 -17.54
N ASN A 400 14.49 5.65 -18.11
CA ASN A 400 15.90 5.48 -17.74
C ASN A 400 16.69 6.79 -17.94
N VAL A 401 16.49 7.49 -19.06
CA VAL A 401 17.14 8.79 -19.31
C VAL A 401 16.73 9.83 -18.28
N SER A 402 15.44 9.91 -17.92
CA SER A 402 14.93 10.84 -16.93
C SER A 402 15.48 10.55 -15.53
N LEU A 403 15.61 9.27 -15.16
CA LEU A 403 16.07 8.83 -13.85
C LEU A 403 17.59 8.83 -13.72
N SER A 404 18.34 8.68 -14.81
CA SER A 404 19.81 8.70 -14.82
C SER A 404 20.39 10.12 -14.76
N LYS A 405 19.62 11.16 -15.03
CA LYS A 405 20.10 12.56 -14.99
C LYS A 405 20.44 12.96 -13.55
N LYS A 406 21.72 12.86 -13.21
CA LYS A 406 22.30 13.55 -12.04
C LYS A 406 22.22 15.06 -12.32
N LYS A 407 21.49 15.80 -11.51
CA LYS A 407 21.63 17.24 -11.42
C LYS A 407 22.42 17.66 -10.19
#